data_b3ab8f4b3a5c6f965cc0792e3b4c4a53
#
_entry.id   b3ab8f4b3a5c6f965cc0792e3b4c4a53
#
_cell.length_a   1.000
_cell.length_b   1.000
_cell.length_c   1.000
_cell.angle_alpha   90.00
_cell.angle_beta   90.00
_cell.angle_gamma   90.00
#
_symmetry.space_group_name_H-M   'P 1'
#
loop_
_entity.id
_entity.type
_entity.pdbx_description
1 polymer ?
#
loop_
_entity_poly.entity_id
_entity_poly.type
_entity_poly.pdbx_seq_one_letter_code
_entity_poly.pdbx_strand_id
1 'polypeptide(L)'
;VNHLREKITKLKKFGIFKKKTKILDIGSNDGTFLNFFSKFGIKFDLFGIDPSASAFIENYNKKINVIIDFFNKKNVEDHFIKKDIKFSLITSYAMFYDIEDPNEFCKSIDKILEKNGLWVLEFSYFPLLLKNLTYDQICHEHCIYYSLSTFNKIVSKNNLKIVDFTLNEINGG
;
A
#
# COMPACT_ATOMS: atom_id res chain seq x y z
N VAL A 1 7.13 -14.33 -0.38
CA VAL A 1 7.24 -14.33 1.09
C VAL A 1 8.52 -13.65 1.55
N ASN A 2 9.71 -14.03 1.08
CA ASN A 2 11.00 -13.42 1.49
C ASN A 2 11.07 -11.94 1.10
N HIS A 3 10.65 -11.57 -0.10
CA HIS A 3 10.59 -10.20 -0.59
C HIS A 3 9.80 -9.25 0.37
N LEU A 4 8.62 -9.66 0.86
CA LEU A 4 7.83 -8.87 1.80
C LEU A 4 8.54 -8.69 3.16
N ARG A 5 9.25 -9.72 3.65
CA ARG A 5 10.04 -9.61 4.89
C ARG A 5 11.20 -8.61 4.74
N GLU A 6 11.87 -8.63 3.60
CA GLU A 6 12.95 -7.69 3.29
C GLU A 6 12.43 -6.25 3.27
N LYS A 7 11.24 -6.01 2.70
CA LYS A 7 10.59 -4.70 2.71
C LYS A 7 10.37 -4.19 4.13
N ILE A 8 9.82 -5.01 5.03
CA ILE A 8 9.63 -4.62 6.44
C ILE A 8 10.97 -4.27 7.09
N THR A 9 12.02 -5.03 6.80
CA THR A 9 13.36 -4.77 7.34
C THR A 9 13.91 -3.42 6.82
N LYS A 10 13.72 -3.13 5.54
CA LYS A 10 14.11 -1.83 4.95
C LYS A 10 13.34 -0.66 5.59
N LEU A 11 12.08 -0.84 5.95
CA LEU A 11 11.26 0.19 6.58
C LEU A 11 11.74 0.58 8.00
N LYS A 12 12.48 -0.28 8.69
CA LYS A 12 13.06 0.04 10.01
C LYS A 12 13.96 1.27 9.98
N LYS A 13 14.67 1.52 8.86
CA LYS A 13 15.56 2.69 8.71
C LYS A 13 14.84 4.03 8.88
N PHE A 14 13.53 4.09 8.60
CA PHE A 14 12.74 5.31 8.73
C PHE A 14 12.24 5.59 10.15
N GLY A 15 12.50 4.70 11.11
CA GLY A 15 12.17 4.91 12.53
C GLY A 15 10.67 4.98 12.85
N ILE A 16 9.81 4.50 11.94
CA ILE A 16 8.34 4.56 12.08
C ILE A 16 7.78 3.51 13.04
N PHE A 17 8.52 2.45 13.32
CA PHE A 17 8.04 1.33 14.13
C PHE A 17 8.18 1.61 15.62
N LYS A 18 7.15 2.18 16.21
CA LYS A 18 7.00 2.44 17.63
C LYS A 18 5.87 1.58 18.22
N LYS A 19 5.80 1.48 19.54
CA LYS A 19 4.67 0.84 20.21
C LYS A 19 3.35 1.54 19.81
N LYS A 20 2.35 0.76 19.41
CA LYS A 20 1.05 1.24 18.92
C LYS A 20 1.07 1.99 17.56
N THR A 21 2.13 1.82 16.78
CA THR A 21 2.10 2.28 15.37
C THR A 21 0.90 1.67 14.65
N LYS A 22 0.08 2.50 14.03
CA LYS A 22 -1.03 2.03 13.19
C LYS A 22 -0.53 1.80 11.77
N ILE A 23 -0.83 0.65 11.23
CA ILE A 23 -0.42 0.20 9.89
C ILE A 23 -1.66 -0.18 9.12
N LEU A 24 -1.82 0.36 7.92
CA LEU A 24 -2.86 0.00 6.97
C LEU A 24 -2.23 -0.66 5.75
N ASP A 25 -2.76 -1.80 5.34
CA ASP A 25 -2.44 -2.45 4.07
C ASP A 25 -3.66 -2.36 3.14
N ILE A 26 -3.52 -1.68 2.02
CA ILE A 26 -4.55 -1.50 1.00
C ILE A 26 -4.32 -2.54 -0.09
N GLY A 27 -5.35 -3.30 -0.44
CA GLY A 27 -5.19 -4.49 -1.26
C GLY A 27 -4.55 -5.62 -0.46
N SER A 28 -5.02 -5.84 0.79
CA SER A 28 -4.38 -6.76 1.74
C SER A 28 -4.59 -8.25 1.42
N ASN A 29 -5.46 -8.56 0.46
CA ASN A 29 -5.75 -9.88 -0.12
C ASN A 29 -5.88 -10.98 0.96
N ASP A 30 -4.91 -11.87 1.10
CA ASP A 30 -4.90 -12.99 2.05
C ASP A 30 -4.29 -12.65 3.42
N GLY A 31 -3.93 -11.39 3.66
CA GLY A 31 -3.34 -10.90 4.91
C GLY A 31 -1.88 -11.31 5.13
N THR A 32 -1.21 -11.91 4.16
CA THR A 32 0.16 -12.40 4.30
C THR A 32 1.11 -11.30 4.80
N PHE A 33 1.04 -10.10 4.23
CA PHE A 33 1.91 -8.99 4.63
C PHE A 33 1.66 -8.54 6.07
N LEU A 34 0.40 -8.35 6.45
CA LEU A 34 0.01 -7.95 7.80
C LEU A 34 0.37 -9.02 8.85
N ASN A 35 0.25 -10.29 8.48
CA ASN A 35 0.63 -11.40 9.36
C ASN A 35 2.12 -11.40 9.73
N PHE A 36 3.00 -10.85 8.88
CA PHE A 36 4.40 -10.67 9.25
C PHE A 36 4.57 -9.68 10.40
N PHE A 37 3.82 -8.58 10.42
CA PHE A 37 3.87 -7.62 11.53
C PHE A 37 3.38 -8.21 12.84
N SER A 38 2.41 -9.11 12.79
CA SER A 38 1.90 -9.77 14.00
C SER A 38 2.95 -10.63 14.72
N LYS A 39 4.03 -11.02 14.00
CA LYS A 39 5.15 -11.81 14.53
C LYS A 39 6.30 -10.96 15.09
N PHE A 40 6.25 -9.64 14.90
CA PHE A 40 7.21 -8.75 15.54
C PHE A 40 6.90 -8.64 17.04
N GLY A 41 7.93 -8.58 17.88
CA GLY A 41 7.79 -8.40 19.32
C GLY A 41 7.20 -7.04 19.74
N ILE A 42 6.95 -6.14 18.78
CA ILE A 42 6.34 -4.83 18.97
C ILE A 42 4.83 -4.95 18.72
N LYS A 43 4.03 -4.37 19.59
CA LYS A 43 2.56 -4.35 19.43
C LYS A 43 2.16 -3.24 18.46
N PHE A 44 1.68 -3.61 17.28
CA PHE A 44 1.10 -2.74 16.26
C PHE A 44 -0.42 -2.83 16.26
N ASP A 45 -1.08 -1.75 15.81
CA ASP A 45 -2.50 -1.75 15.49
C ASP A 45 -2.61 -1.93 13.96
N LEU A 46 -3.02 -3.13 13.54
CA LEU A 46 -3.00 -3.56 12.15
C LEU A 46 -4.38 -3.48 11.52
N PHE A 47 -4.42 -2.93 10.30
CA PHE A 47 -5.63 -2.80 9.49
C PHE A 47 -5.35 -3.31 8.08
N GLY A 48 -6.29 -4.07 7.52
CA GLY A 48 -6.33 -4.45 6.12
C GLY A 48 -7.63 -3.99 5.49
N ILE A 49 -7.59 -3.48 4.26
CA ILE A 49 -8.77 -3.16 3.47
C ILE A 49 -8.66 -3.80 2.10
N ASP A 50 -9.60 -4.70 1.78
CA ASP A 50 -9.64 -5.42 0.51
C ASP A 50 -11.00 -6.10 0.35
N PRO A 51 -11.72 -5.94 -0.76
CA PRO A 51 -12.99 -6.64 -0.99
C PRO A 51 -12.80 -8.17 -1.11
N SER A 52 -11.64 -8.64 -1.59
CA SER A 52 -11.34 -10.07 -1.72
C SER A 52 -11.00 -10.75 -0.39
N ALA A 53 -10.71 -9.97 0.68
CA ALA A 53 -10.34 -10.51 1.98
C ALA A 53 -11.40 -11.44 2.59
N SER A 54 -12.65 -11.31 2.15
CA SER A 54 -13.73 -12.22 2.56
C SER A 54 -13.43 -13.70 2.28
N ALA A 55 -12.78 -13.98 1.14
CA ALA A 55 -12.40 -15.33 0.75
C ALA A 55 -11.24 -15.91 1.57
N PHE A 56 -10.48 -15.04 2.26
CA PHE A 56 -9.26 -15.40 2.98
C PHE A 56 -9.29 -15.03 4.46
N ILE A 57 -10.45 -14.72 5.01
CA ILE A 57 -10.60 -14.20 6.38
C ILE A 57 -9.94 -15.10 7.44
N GLU A 58 -9.99 -16.41 7.24
CA GLU A 58 -9.36 -17.39 8.13
C GLU A 58 -7.83 -17.31 8.17
N ASN A 59 -7.21 -16.70 7.14
CA ASN A 59 -5.75 -16.55 7.07
C ASN A 59 -5.24 -15.38 7.92
N TYR A 60 -6.12 -14.43 8.25
CA TYR A 60 -5.73 -13.27 9.04
C TYR A 60 -5.56 -13.60 10.52
N ASN A 61 -4.49 -13.10 11.13
CA ASN A 61 -4.38 -13.14 12.58
C ASN A 61 -5.55 -12.39 13.22
N LYS A 62 -6.16 -12.96 14.25
CA LYS A 62 -7.35 -12.41 14.95
C LYS A 62 -7.15 -10.99 15.53
N LYS A 63 -5.92 -10.48 15.56
CA LYS A 63 -5.57 -9.12 16.02
C LYS A 63 -5.57 -8.08 14.90
N ILE A 64 -5.82 -8.49 13.66
CA ILE A 64 -5.86 -7.60 12.50
C ILE A 64 -7.31 -7.15 12.29
N ASN A 65 -7.50 -5.85 12.16
CA ASN A 65 -8.79 -5.27 11.80
C ASN A 65 -8.96 -5.37 10.28
N VAL A 66 -9.79 -6.29 9.81
CA VAL A 66 -10.04 -6.53 8.38
C VAL A 66 -11.32 -5.80 7.97
N ILE A 67 -11.21 -4.98 6.92
CA ILE A 67 -12.31 -4.25 6.30
C ILE A 67 -12.53 -4.87 4.91
N ILE A 68 -13.67 -5.52 4.72
CA ILE A 68 -14.04 -6.17 3.46
C ILE A 68 -14.73 -5.13 2.57
N ASP A 69 -13.93 -4.27 1.95
CA ASP A 69 -14.44 -3.16 1.15
C ASP A 69 -13.34 -2.61 0.22
N PHE A 70 -13.74 -1.83 -0.81
CA PHE A 70 -12.80 -1.10 -1.65
C PHE A 70 -12.22 0.12 -0.92
N PHE A 71 -10.94 0.42 -1.17
CA PHE A 71 -10.34 1.67 -0.75
C PHE A 71 -10.79 2.78 -1.70
N ASN A 72 -11.85 3.49 -1.35
CA ASN A 72 -12.39 4.62 -2.07
C ASN A 72 -12.76 5.75 -1.10
N LYS A 73 -13.07 6.94 -1.64
CA LYS A 73 -13.37 8.14 -0.86
C LYS A 73 -14.43 7.91 0.22
N LYS A 74 -15.53 7.23 -0.12
CA LYS A 74 -16.66 6.98 0.82
C LYS A 74 -16.19 6.08 1.96
N ASN A 75 -15.55 4.97 1.65
CA ASN A 75 -15.13 3.98 2.64
C ASN A 75 -14.00 4.52 3.52
N VAL A 76 -13.09 5.33 2.97
CA VAL A 76 -12.07 6.04 3.75
C VAL A 76 -12.71 7.02 4.73
N GLU A 77 -13.74 7.76 4.31
CA GLU A 77 -14.51 8.65 5.19
C GLU A 77 -15.15 7.87 6.33
N ASP A 78 -15.85 6.78 6.02
CA ASP A 78 -16.66 6.01 6.98
C ASP A 78 -15.82 5.19 7.95
N HIS A 79 -14.74 4.57 7.47
CA HIS A 79 -13.91 3.67 8.28
C HIS A 79 -12.82 4.38 9.07
N PHE A 80 -12.29 5.50 8.55
CA PHE A 80 -11.09 6.12 9.12
C PHE A 80 -11.30 7.58 9.52
N ILE A 81 -11.78 8.47 8.62
CA ILE A 81 -11.85 9.91 8.90
C ILE A 81 -12.84 10.21 10.02
N LYS A 82 -14.08 9.70 9.93
CA LYS A 82 -15.12 9.88 10.97
C LYS A 82 -14.71 9.31 12.34
N LYS A 83 -13.76 8.39 12.36
CA LYS A 83 -13.24 7.75 13.58
C LYS A 83 -11.92 8.34 14.06
N ASP A 84 -11.44 9.40 13.40
CA ASP A 84 -10.14 10.05 13.67
C ASP A 84 -8.97 9.07 13.68
N ILE A 85 -8.98 8.11 12.72
CA ILE A 85 -7.92 7.12 12.57
C ILE A 85 -6.94 7.60 11.51
N LYS A 86 -5.67 7.75 11.90
CA LYS A 86 -4.54 8.01 11.00
C LYS A 86 -3.48 6.95 11.15
N PHE A 87 -2.67 6.78 10.11
CA PHE A 87 -1.69 5.71 10.00
C PHE A 87 -0.27 6.25 9.89
N SER A 88 0.65 5.66 10.65
CA SER A 88 2.08 5.96 10.52
C SER A 88 2.69 5.24 9.30
N LEU A 89 2.11 4.11 8.89
CA LEU A 89 2.48 3.38 7.69
C LEU A 89 1.23 2.96 6.93
N ILE A 90 1.19 3.29 5.65
CA ILE A 90 0.22 2.75 4.69
C ILE A 90 1.01 1.98 3.64
N THR A 91 0.53 0.80 3.26
CA THR A 91 1.12 -0.02 2.19
C THR A 91 0.10 -0.31 1.10
N SER A 92 0.55 -0.40 -0.15
CA SER A 92 -0.25 -0.81 -1.30
C SER A 92 0.67 -1.48 -2.32
N TYR A 93 0.65 -2.81 -2.36
CA TYR A 93 1.53 -3.59 -3.22
C TYR A 93 0.77 -4.18 -4.40
N ALA A 94 1.32 -4.00 -5.61
CA ALA A 94 0.83 -4.59 -6.85
C ALA A 94 -0.67 -4.30 -7.11
N MET A 95 -1.12 -3.05 -6.88
CA MET A 95 -2.52 -2.67 -7.09
C MET A 95 -2.72 -1.22 -7.60
N PHE A 96 -1.70 -0.34 -7.48
CA PHE A 96 -1.88 1.08 -7.81
C PHE A 96 -2.11 1.32 -9.30
N TYR A 97 -1.63 0.45 -10.17
CA TYR A 97 -1.84 0.50 -11.61
C TYR A 97 -3.27 0.13 -12.05
N ASP A 98 -4.06 -0.47 -11.15
CA ASP A 98 -5.47 -0.84 -11.38
C ASP A 98 -6.44 0.29 -11.00
N ILE A 99 -5.92 1.41 -10.44
CA ILE A 99 -6.73 2.51 -9.94
C ILE A 99 -7.14 3.45 -11.06
N GLU A 100 -8.43 3.60 -11.29
CA GLU A 100 -9.01 4.48 -12.33
C GLU A 100 -8.75 5.97 -12.04
N ASP A 101 -8.89 6.42 -10.78
CA ASP A 101 -8.58 7.79 -10.36
C ASP A 101 -7.45 7.82 -9.32
N PRO A 102 -6.18 7.87 -9.77
CA PRO A 102 -5.02 7.93 -8.87
C PRO A 102 -4.95 9.24 -8.07
N ASN A 103 -5.56 10.33 -8.53
CA ASN A 103 -5.58 11.58 -7.78
C ASN A 103 -6.51 11.48 -6.57
N GLU A 104 -7.73 10.92 -6.74
CA GLU A 104 -8.64 10.71 -5.61
C GLU A 104 -8.07 9.70 -4.62
N PHE A 105 -7.38 8.66 -5.11
CA PHE A 105 -6.67 7.72 -4.25
C PHE A 105 -5.60 8.42 -3.41
N CYS A 106 -4.73 9.24 -4.02
CA CYS A 106 -3.69 9.99 -3.31
C CYS A 106 -4.27 11.00 -2.31
N LYS A 107 -5.38 11.68 -2.64
CA LYS A 107 -6.09 12.56 -1.69
C LYS A 107 -6.60 11.79 -0.47
N SER A 108 -7.08 10.57 -0.69
CA SER A 108 -7.54 9.70 0.39
C SER A 108 -6.38 9.25 1.28
N ILE A 109 -5.21 8.94 0.70
CA ILE A 109 -3.98 8.67 1.44
C ILE A 109 -3.57 9.89 2.30
N ASP A 110 -3.48 11.09 1.71
CA ASP A 110 -3.09 12.33 2.42
C ASP A 110 -3.94 12.58 3.66
N LYS A 111 -5.26 12.35 3.57
CA LYS A 111 -6.20 12.57 4.67
C LYS A 111 -5.96 11.65 5.87
N ILE A 112 -5.56 10.41 5.64
CA ILE A 112 -5.41 9.39 6.69
C ILE A 112 -3.96 9.08 7.06
N LEU A 113 -2.98 9.64 6.34
CA LEU A 113 -1.57 9.51 6.67
C LEU A 113 -1.23 10.49 7.81
N GLU A 114 -0.44 10.05 8.79
CA GLU A 114 0.12 10.93 9.82
C GLU A 114 1.13 11.93 9.20
N LYS A 115 1.36 13.08 9.84
CA LYS A 115 2.25 14.15 9.34
C LYS A 115 3.64 13.67 8.93
N ASN A 116 4.18 12.66 9.60
CA ASN A 116 5.47 12.03 9.31
C ASN A 116 5.30 10.56 8.95
N GLY A 117 4.10 10.18 8.51
CA GLY A 117 3.81 8.83 8.08
C GLY A 117 4.44 8.51 6.72
N LEU A 118 4.56 7.24 6.43
CA LEU A 118 5.04 6.74 5.14
C LEU A 118 3.91 6.00 4.42
N TRP A 119 3.77 6.30 3.14
CA TRP A 119 3.06 5.46 2.21
C TRP A 119 4.07 4.71 1.35
N VAL A 120 4.03 3.38 1.38
CA VAL A 120 4.93 2.50 0.64
C VAL A 120 4.12 1.71 -0.36
N LEU A 121 4.48 1.83 -1.62
CA LEU A 121 3.79 1.13 -2.69
C LEU A 121 4.79 0.44 -3.62
N GLU A 122 4.30 -0.53 -4.37
CA GLU A 122 5.03 -1.20 -5.42
C GLU A 122 4.12 -1.35 -6.63
N PHE A 123 4.65 -1.04 -7.80
CA PHE A 123 3.95 -1.19 -9.07
C PHE A 123 4.94 -1.47 -10.19
N SER A 124 4.44 -2.01 -11.30
CA SER A 124 5.23 -2.22 -12.52
C SER A 124 5.76 -0.92 -13.08
N TYR A 125 7.08 -0.84 -13.28
CA TYR A 125 7.73 0.37 -13.75
C TYR A 125 7.78 0.42 -15.27
N PHE A 126 7.02 1.32 -15.88
CA PHE A 126 6.84 1.41 -17.33
C PHE A 126 8.15 1.42 -18.16
N PRO A 127 9.20 2.18 -17.79
CA PRO A 127 10.46 2.13 -18.53
C PRO A 127 11.16 0.77 -18.52
N LEU A 128 11.06 -0.01 -17.43
CA LEU A 128 11.60 -1.37 -17.38
C LEU A 128 10.72 -2.35 -18.14
N LEU A 129 9.41 -2.18 -18.10
CA LEU A 129 8.48 -2.96 -18.91
C LEU A 129 8.85 -2.87 -20.39
N LEU A 130 9.08 -1.66 -20.90
CA LEU A 130 9.51 -1.45 -22.29
C LEU A 130 10.90 -2.04 -22.57
N LYS A 131 11.87 -1.80 -21.67
CA LYS A 131 13.24 -2.30 -21.81
C LYS A 131 13.31 -3.82 -21.82
N ASN A 132 12.53 -4.46 -20.96
CA ASN A 132 12.55 -5.92 -20.76
C ASN A 132 11.55 -6.65 -21.66
N LEU A 133 10.72 -5.91 -22.43
CA LEU A 133 9.65 -6.44 -23.29
C LEU A 133 8.68 -7.35 -22.51
N THR A 134 8.31 -6.96 -21.30
CA THR A 134 7.41 -7.74 -20.43
C THR A 134 5.95 -7.53 -20.81
N TYR A 135 5.55 -8.05 -21.99
CA TYR A 135 4.20 -7.89 -22.55
C TYR A 135 3.10 -8.56 -21.71
N ASP A 136 3.44 -9.51 -20.86
CA ASP A 136 2.55 -10.15 -19.90
C ASP A 136 1.95 -9.17 -18.88
N GLN A 137 2.59 -8.01 -18.71
CA GLN A 137 2.06 -6.93 -17.88
C GLN A 137 0.99 -6.08 -18.57
N ILE A 138 0.75 -6.29 -19.87
CA ILE A 138 -0.28 -5.55 -20.63
C ILE A 138 -1.58 -6.35 -20.58
N CYS A 139 -2.45 -6.00 -19.64
CA CYS A 139 -3.75 -6.62 -19.48
C CYS A 139 -4.82 -5.55 -19.21
N HIS A 140 -6.09 -5.92 -19.34
CA HIS A 140 -7.21 -5.00 -19.18
C HIS A 140 -7.42 -4.50 -17.75
N GLU A 141 -6.88 -5.18 -16.78
CA GLU A 141 -6.93 -4.79 -15.35
C GLU A 141 -5.97 -3.65 -15.04
N HIS A 142 -4.85 -3.55 -15.77
CA HIS A 142 -3.86 -2.49 -15.58
C HIS A 142 -4.28 -1.21 -16.32
N CYS A 143 -4.96 -0.33 -15.60
CA CYS A 143 -5.50 0.91 -16.17
C CYS A 143 -4.42 1.91 -16.58
N ILE A 144 -3.30 1.99 -15.83
CA ILE A 144 -2.26 3.01 -16.02
C ILE A 144 -0.87 2.42 -15.81
N TYR A 145 0.07 2.78 -16.71
CA TYR A 145 1.48 2.41 -16.60
C TYR A 145 2.32 3.63 -16.19
N TYR A 146 3.05 3.52 -15.09
CA TYR A 146 3.74 4.65 -14.48
C TYR A 146 5.23 4.67 -14.74
N SER A 147 5.74 5.86 -15.10
CA SER A 147 7.14 6.23 -14.86
C SER A 147 7.25 6.95 -13.52
N LEU A 148 8.46 7.04 -12.96
CA LEU A 148 8.69 7.80 -11.73
C LEU A 148 8.30 9.27 -11.88
N SER A 149 8.55 9.88 -13.05
CA SER A 149 8.20 11.28 -13.32
C SER A 149 6.68 11.49 -13.34
N THR A 150 5.93 10.56 -13.96
CA THR A 150 4.45 10.61 -14.00
C THR A 150 3.89 10.43 -12.60
N PHE A 151 4.35 9.43 -11.88
CA PHE A 151 3.94 9.18 -10.51
C PHE A 151 4.24 10.37 -9.58
N ASN A 152 5.44 10.96 -9.70
CA ASN A 152 5.81 12.15 -8.91
C ASN A 152 4.88 13.33 -9.15
N LYS A 153 4.42 13.56 -10.38
CA LYS A 153 3.43 14.61 -10.69
C LYS A 153 2.11 14.39 -9.98
N ILE A 154 1.66 13.12 -9.89
CA ILE A 154 0.41 12.78 -9.21
C ILE A 154 0.54 13.01 -7.70
N VAL A 155 1.55 12.44 -7.06
CA VAL A 155 1.71 12.53 -5.59
C VAL A 155 1.97 13.98 -5.15
N SER A 156 2.75 14.75 -5.91
CA SER A 156 3.05 16.15 -5.58
C SER A 156 1.81 17.06 -5.63
N LYS A 157 0.84 16.78 -6.51
CA LYS A 157 -0.44 17.49 -6.54
C LYS A 157 -1.33 17.22 -5.33
N ASN A 158 -1.04 16.16 -4.59
CA ASN A 158 -1.85 15.66 -3.49
C ASN A 158 -1.09 15.70 -2.14
N ASN A 159 -0.25 16.72 -1.93
CA ASN A 159 0.53 16.98 -0.70
C ASN A 159 1.50 15.86 -0.28
N LEU A 160 1.78 14.93 -1.18
CA LEU A 160 2.70 13.82 -0.95
C LEU A 160 4.03 14.08 -1.70
N LYS A 161 5.11 13.50 -1.21
CA LYS A 161 6.43 13.58 -1.87
C LYS A 161 7.12 12.23 -1.85
N ILE A 162 7.83 11.90 -2.92
CA ILE A 162 8.70 10.74 -2.97
C ILE A 162 9.92 11.02 -2.10
N VAL A 163 10.19 10.15 -1.14
CA VAL A 163 11.35 10.27 -0.23
C VAL A 163 12.43 9.23 -0.52
N ASP A 164 12.06 8.12 -1.14
CA ASP A 164 12.97 7.05 -1.52
C ASP A 164 12.33 6.19 -2.63
N PHE A 165 13.13 5.58 -3.47
CA PHE A 165 12.66 4.57 -4.42
C PHE A 165 13.75 3.55 -4.72
N THR A 166 13.36 2.35 -5.06
CA THR A 166 14.26 1.28 -5.51
C THR A 166 13.61 0.52 -6.65
N LEU A 167 14.41 0.11 -7.62
CA LEU A 167 13.99 -0.83 -8.65
C LEU A 167 14.23 -2.26 -8.15
N ASN A 168 13.39 -3.18 -8.58
CA ASN A 168 13.52 -4.61 -8.30
C ASN A 168 13.07 -5.42 -9.53
N GLU A 169 13.16 -6.73 -9.46
CA GLU A 169 12.81 -7.64 -10.57
C GLU A 169 11.38 -8.23 -10.43
N ILE A 170 10.58 -7.69 -9.53
CA ILE A 170 9.20 -8.13 -9.31
C ILE A 170 8.28 -7.40 -10.30
N ASN A 171 7.26 -8.11 -10.80
CA ASN A 171 6.25 -7.56 -11.72
C ASN A 171 6.85 -6.85 -12.95
N GLY A 172 7.89 -7.42 -13.54
CA GLY A 172 8.51 -6.87 -14.76
C GLY A 172 9.49 -5.72 -14.52
N GLY A 173 9.76 -5.38 -13.28
CA GLY A 173 10.80 -4.38 -12.91
C GLY A 173 10.29 -3.26 -12.04
#